data_1e662ec8b2abb1cffb766ee3c2bc97e5
#
_entry.id   1e662ec8b2abb1cffb766ee3c2bc97e5
#
_cell.length_a   1.000
_cell.length_b   1.000
_cell.length_c   1.000
_cell.angle_alpha   90.00
_cell.angle_beta   90.00
_cell.angle_gamma   90.00
#
_symmetry.space_group_name_H-M   'P 1'
#
loop_
_entity.id
_entity.type
_entity.pdbx_description
1 polymer ?
#
loop_
_entity_poly.entity_id
_entity_poly.type
_entity_poly.pdbx_seq_one_letter_code
_entity_poly.pdbx_strand_id
1 'polypeptide(L)'
;ILMLTLVTENRTPLLGILKGDQIEKTPIGQKAAEEIQKIPTYDGAKSIEIYSYIVMPDHIHILLRIHEKLPIHIGNYIRWFKKQCTDNCRALGVPTTRLFALEYHDRILKGKHQLEHMAKYINDNPRRLALKRQNKELFTLQQDILLNNIPCTTMGNMFLAEYPIKQVIQCSRRLTQEQIDELKAQCLAQAQEGTIHITAAISEGEKQIARALREAEYPIIVLLQEGFPKPDSPHYRYYKPAGVYFEACAKGKLLLVEPHAEVLERSEIITRTEAKIGKIPHDTQRYRFVAMNVVAEMMAGGERES
;
A
#
# COMPACT_ATOMS: atom_id res chain seq x y z
N ILE A 1 14.79 -15.65 -6.68
CA ILE A 1 15.01 -14.22 -6.41
C ILE A 1 14.37 -13.91 -5.07
N LEU A 2 15.08 -13.17 -4.24
CA LEU A 2 14.69 -12.85 -2.88
C LEU A 2 14.77 -11.34 -2.66
N MET A 3 13.73 -10.75 -2.11
CA MET A 3 13.76 -9.38 -1.61
C MET A 3 13.87 -9.41 -0.09
N LEU A 4 14.87 -8.73 0.44
CA LEU A 4 15.10 -8.57 1.87
C LEU A 4 14.81 -7.15 2.31
N THR A 5 14.25 -7.00 3.50
CA THR A 5 14.09 -5.70 4.17
C THR A 5 14.68 -5.80 5.56
N LEU A 6 15.71 -5.00 5.81
CA LEU A 6 16.38 -4.90 7.10
C LEU A 6 16.10 -3.53 7.70
N VAL A 7 15.55 -3.50 8.89
CA VAL A 7 15.18 -2.26 9.58
C VAL A 7 16.19 -2.00 10.68
N THR A 8 16.60 -0.73 10.84
CA THR A 8 17.44 -0.33 11.98
C THR A 8 16.72 -0.55 13.29
N GLU A 9 17.47 -0.75 14.35
CA GLU A 9 16.90 -0.92 15.69
C GLU A 9 16.01 0.28 16.05
N ASN A 10 14.77 -0.01 16.47
CA ASN A 10 13.74 1.00 16.77
C ASN A 10 13.44 1.98 15.61
N ARG A 11 13.75 1.62 14.38
CA ARG A 11 13.65 2.49 13.20
C ARG A 11 14.39 3.81 13.33
N THR A 12 15.50 3.82 14.04
CA THR A 12 16.34 5.00 14.19
C THR A 12 16.96 5.37 12.83
N PRO A 13 16.82 6.62 12.34
CA PRO A 13 17.27 7.01 11.00
C PRO A 13 18.76 7.30 10.96
N LEU A 14 19.60 6.25 11.08
CA LEU A 14 21.06 6.32 11.14
C LEU A 14 21.75 6.21 9.78
N LEU A 15 21.04 5.70 8.75
CA LEU A 15 21.69 5.29 7.49
C LEU A 15 21.72 6.40 6.43
N GLY A 16 20.85 7.40 6.54
CA GLY A 16 20.76 8.46 5.54
C GLY A 16 19.84 9.59 5.93
N ILE A 17 19.92 10.66 5.15
CA ILE A 17 19.08 11.85 5.27
C ILE A 17 18.39 12.07 3.94
N LEU A 18 17.08 12.30 3.95
CA LEU A 18 16.34 12.66 2.75
C LEU A 18 16.64 14.13 2.38
N LYS A 19 17.21 14.34 1.20
CA LYS A 19 17.40 15.65 0.57
C LYS A 19 16.66 15.69 -0.76
N GLY A 20 15.64 16.53 -0.87
CA GLY A 20 14.73 16.50 -2.00
C GLY A 20 14.05 15.13 -2.13
N ASP A 21 14.26 14.46 -3.25
CA ASP A 21 13.75 13.12 -3.55
C ASP A 21 14.85 12.03 -3.52
N GLN A 22 16.01 12.32 -2.94
CA GLN A 22 17.16 11.41 -2.85
C GLN A 22 17.61 11.21 -1.40
N ILE A 23 18.32 10.11 -1.17
CA ILE A 23 18.93 9.81 0.14
C ILE A 23 20.43 10.11 0.07
N GLU A 24 20.84 11.10 0.83
CA GLU A 24 22.27 11.29 1.16
C GLU A 24 22.65 10.33 2.29
N LYS A 25 23.50 9.37 1.98
CA LYS A 25 23.92 8.35 2.96
C LYS A 25 24.83 9.01 4.02
N THR A 26 24.59 8.67 5.27
CA THR A 26 25.56 8.96 6.35
C THR A 26 26.80 8.07 6.19
N PRO A 27 27.89 8.33 6.92
CA PRO A 27 29.03 7.40 6.96
C PRO A 27 28.64 5.97 7.32
N ILE A 28 27.64 5.78 8.22
CA ILE A 28 27.10 4.48 8.58
C ILE A 28 26.37 3.85 7.36
N GLY A 29 25.55 4.65 6.68
CA GLY A 29 24.83 4.18 5.48
C GLY A 29 25.77 3.85 4.31
N GLN A 30 26.87 4.57 4.16
CA GLN A 30 27.92 4.27 3.18
C GLN A 30 28.58 2.92 3.50
N LYS A 31 28.97 2.70 4.76
CA LYS A 31 29.53 1.43 5.21
C LYS A 31 28.54 0.27 5.02
N ALA A 32 27.28 0.48 5.32
CA ALA A 32 26.24 -0.53 5.08
C ALA A 32 26.12 -0.86 3.57
N ALA A 33 26.19 0.13 2.68
CA ALA A 33 26.16 -0.09 1.24
C ALA A 33 27.40 -0.88 0.75
N GLU A 34 28.59 -0.58 1.29
CA GLU A 34 29.81 -1.33 1.01
C GLU A 34 29.67 -2.80 1.46
N GLU A 35 29.13 -3.05 2.66
CA GLU A 35 28.91 -4.41 3.18
C GLU A 35 27.89 -5.21 2.36
N ILE A 36 26.84 -4.56 1.80
CA ILE A 36 25.92 -5.25 0.88
C ILE A 36 26.68 -5.84 -0.30
N GLN A 37 27.60 -5.07 -0.90
CA GLN A 37 28.39 -5.52 -2.04
C GLN A 37 29.37 -6.66 -1.69
N LYS A 38 29.71 -6.81 -0.42
CA LYS A 38 30.57 -7.90 0.06
C LYS A 38 29.83 -9.21 0.34
N ILE A 39 28.49 -9.20 0.39
CA ILE A 39 27.73 -10.43 0.69
C ILE A 39 28.15 -11.61 -0.22
N PRO A 40 28.31 -11.45 -1.55
CA PRO A 40 28.76 -12.54 -2.42
C PRO A 40 30.16 -13.07 -2.11
N THR A 41 30.99 -12.31 -1.39
CA THR A 41 32.36 -12.72 -1.03
C THR A 41 32.45 -13.48 0.28
N TYR A 42 31.34 -13.60 1.03
CA TYR A 42 31.29 -14.42 2.23
C TYR A 42 31.49 -15.89 1.89
N ASP A 43 32.07 -16.63 2.81
CA ASP A 43 32.33 -18.05 2.58
C ASP A 43 31.06 -18.82 2.23
N GLY A 44 31.07 -19.52 1.10
CA GLY A 44 29.92 -20.24 0.57
C GLY A 44 28.85 -19.37 -0.09
N ALA A 45 29.03 -18.04 -0.20
CA ALA A 45 28.03 -17.12 -0.76
C ALA A 45 28.21 -16.77 -2.25
N LYS A 46 29.15 -17.42 -2.95
CA LYS A 46 29.50 -17.10 -4.37
C LYS A 46 28.33 -17.18 -5.36
N SER A 47 27.31 -17.96 -5.04
CA SER A 47 26.10 -18.06 -5.84
C SER A 47 25.05 -16.96 -5.57
N ILE A 48 25.35 -16.04 -4.65
CA ILE A 48 24.50 -14.87 -4.38
C ILE A 48 24.94 -13.72 -5.29
N GLU A 49 24.00 -13.18 -6.04
CA GLU A 49 24.16 -11.97 -6.85
C GLU A 49 23.31 -10.86 -6.23
N ILE A 50 23.87 -9.68 -5.99
CA ILE A 50 23.13 -8.48 -5.59
C ILE A 50 22.59 -7.82 -6.86
N TYR A 51 21.29 -7.93 -7.09
CA TYR A 51 20.63 -7.37 -8.27
C TYR A 51 20.38 -5.86 -8.14
N SER A 52 19.88 -5.45 -6.98
CA SER A 52 19.60 -4.04 -6.66
C SER A 52 19.49 -3.87 -5.15
N TYR A 53 19.77 -2.68 -4.66
CA TYR A 53 19.50 -2.33 -3.26
C TYR A 53 19.28 -0.84 -3.11
N ILE A 54 18.65 -0.45 -2.01
CA ILE A 54 18.53 0.94 -1.58
C ILE A 54 18.76 1.05 -0.07
N VAL A 55 19.52 2.08 0.31
CA VAL A 55 19.72 2.46 1.71
C VAL A 55 18.80 3.64 2.00
N MET A 56 17.78 3.41 2.80
CA MET A 56 16.85 4.41 3.30
C MET A 56 17.30 4.91 4.67
N PRO A 57 16.77 5.99 5.22
CA PRO A 57 17.22 6.50 6.52
C PRO A 57 17.19 5.47 7.65
N ASP A 58 16.17 4.63 7.72
CA ASP A 58 15.88 3.70 8.83
C ASP A 58 15.78 2.22 8.39
N HIS A 59 16.05 1.92 7.14
CA HIS A 59 16.00 0.55 6.62
C HIS A 59 16.76 0.40 5.31
N ILE A 60 17.00 -0.86 4.93
CA ILE A 60 17.61 -1.25 3.66
C ILE A 60 16.70 -2.24 2.97
N HIS A 61 16.51 -2.07 1.67
CA HIS A 61 15.99 -3.11 0.80
C HIS A 61 17.13 -3.69 -0.03
N ILE A 62 17.20 -5.01 -0.12
CA ILE A 62 18.17 -5.72 -0.97
C ILE A 62 17.39 -6.70 -1.83
N LEU A 63 17.63 -6.64 -3.12
CA LEU A 63 17.10 -7.57 -4.10
C LEU A 63 18.23 -8.44 -4.60
N LEU A 64 18.19 -9.71 -4.29
CA LEU A 64 19.25 -10.65 -4.62
C LEU A 64 18.72 -11.87 -5.36
N ARG A 65 19.60 -12.46 -6.17
CA ARG A 65 19.39 -13.74 -6.84
C ARG A 65 20.33 -14.78 -6.24
N ILE A 66 19.81 -15.96 -6.02
CA ILE A 66 20.58 -17.13 -5.62
C ILE A 66 20.56 -18.08 -6.81
N HIS A 67 21.72 -18.31 -7.43
CA HIS A 67 21.86 -19.11 -8.65
C HIS A 67 21.86 -20.61 -8.36
N GLU A 68 22.43 -21.00 -7.21
CA GLU A 68 22.57 -22.38 -6.80
C GLU A 68 22.22 -22.53 -5.33
N LYS A 69 21.98 -23.77 -4.89
CA LYS A 69 21.69 -24.06 -3.49
C LYS A 69 22.86 -23.61 -2.60
N LEU A 70 22.56 -22.78 -1.63
CA LEU A 70 23.53 -22.32 -0.64
C LEU A 70 23.93 -23.46 0.30
N PRO A 71 25.20 -23.54 0.74
CA PRO A 71 25.67 -24.54 1.70
C PRO A 71 25.03 -24.36 3.08
N ILE A 72 24.65 -23.14 3.43
CA ILE A 72 23.96 -22.81 4.69
C ILE A 72 22.75 -21.90 4.40
N HIS A 73 21.85 -21.78 5.38
CA HIS A 73 20.67 -20.95 5.23
C HIS A 73 21.02 -19.47 5.02
N ILE A 74 20.29 -18.76 4.14
CA ILE A 74 20.52 -17.35 3.81
C ILE A 74 20.54 -16.45 5.06
N GLY A 75 19.77 -16.78 6.09
CA GLY A 75 19.74 -16.06 7.37
C GLY A 75 21.10 -15.97 8.06
N ASN A 76 22.03 -16.93 7.83
CA ASN A 76 23.39 -16.85 8.38
C ASN A 76 24.21 -15.75 7.71
N TYR A 77 24.11 -15.62 6.37
CA TYR A 77 24.77 -14.53 5.63
C TYR A 77 24.22 -13.17 6.03
N ILE A 78 22.91 -13.07 6.26
CA ILE A 78 22.27 -11.83 6.74
C ILE A 78 22.71 -11.50 8.17
N ARG A 79 22.89 -12.52 9.03
CA ARG A 79 23.41 -12.32 10.38
C ARG A 79 24.85 -11.79 10.36
N TRP A 80 25.72 -12.34 9.49
CA TRP A 80 27.08 -11.86 9.30
C TRP A 80 27.10 -10.42 8.77
N PHE A 81 26.29 -10.12 7.75
CA PHE A 81 26.10 -8.76 7.26
C PHE A 81 25.71 -7.79 8.38
N LYS A 82 24.67 -8.12 9.17
CA LYS A 82 24.22 -7.27 10.30
C LYS A 82 25.31 -7.06 11.33
N LYS A 83 26.12 -8.11 11.61
CA LYS A 83 27.26 -8.01 12.52
C LYS A 83 28.30 -7.04 11.98
N GLN A 84 28.74 -7.19 10.74
CA GLN A 84 29.73 -6.28 10.12
C GLN A 84 29.24 -4.82 10.13
N CYS A 85 27.99 -4.58 9.79
CA CYS A 85 27.40 -3.23 9.86
C CYS A 85 27.40 -2.67 11.29
N THR A 86 27.15 -3.49 12.30
CA THR A 86 27.19 -3.08 13.71
C THR A 86 28.62 -2.76 14.14
N ASP A 87 29.58 -3.57 13.76
CA ASP A 87 31.01 -3.36 14.07
C ASP A 87 31.53 -2.07 13.39
N ASN A 88 31.17 -1.84 12.13
CA ASN A 88 31.47 -0.59 11.41
C ASN A 88 30.82 0.64 12.09
N CYS A 89 29.60 0.53 12.59
CA CYS A 89 28.92 1.58 13.30
C CYS A 89 29.68 1.97 14.58
N ARG A 90 30.14 1.00 15.35
CA ARG A 90 30.99 1.21 16.54
C ARG A 90 32.33 1.84 16.20
N ALA A 91 32.98 1.39 15.13
CA ALA A 91 34.23 1.95 14.63
C ALA A 91 34.11 3.43 14.22
N LEU A 92 32.89 3.86 13.82
CA LEU A 92 32.57 5.26 13.55
C LEU A 92 32.18 6.08 14.82
N GLY A 93 32.35 5.49 16.01
CA GLY A 93 32.12 6.16 17.29
C GLY A 93 30.65 6.21 17.72
N VAL A 94 29.75 5.48 17.05
CA VAL A 94 28.34 5.42 17.45
C VAL A 94 28.11 4.22 18.37
N PRO A 95 27.83 4.43 19.67
CA PRO A 95 27.62 3.34 20.60
C PRO A 95 26.30 2.63 20.30
N THR A 96 26.39 1.40 19.85
CA THR A 96 25.23 0.56 19.59
C THR A 96 25.50 -0.90 19.94
N THR A 97 24.53 -1.59 20.48
CA THR A 97 24.59 -3.04 20.66
C THR A 97 24.33 -3.77 19.35
N ARG A 98 23.45 -3.21 18.51
CA ARG A 98 23.13 -3.68 17.18
C ARG A 98 22.58 -2.54 16.32
N LEU A 99 22.97 -2.50 15.06
CA LEU A 99 22.46 -1.49 14.11
C LEU A 99 21.08 -1.87 13.57
N PHE A 100 20.86 -3.14 13.26
CA PHE A 100 19.58 -3.64 12.72
C PHE A 100 18.81 -4.46 13.75
N ALA A 101 17.47 -4.42 13.66
CA ALA A 101 16.59 -5.29 14.43
C ALA A 101 16.96 -6.77 14.22
N LEU A 102 16.62 -7.64 15.18
CA LEU A 102 16.95 -9.07 15.11
C LEU A 102 16.37 -9.73 13.87
N GLU A 103 15.11 -9.49 13.63
CA GLU A 103 14.39 -10.03 12.49
C GLU A 103 14.65 -9.24 11.21
N TYR A 104 14.29 -9.83 10.10
CA TYR A 104 14.21 -9.18 8.79
C TYR A 104 13.00 -9.74 8.05
N HIS A 105 12.48 -8.98 7.11
CA HIS A 105 11.41 -9.45 6.24
C HIS A 105 12.01 -9.93 4.93
N ASP A 106 11.56 -11.10 4.48
CA ASP A 106 11.92 -11.63 3.19
C ASP A 106 10.70 -11.94 2.33
N ARG A 107 10.87 -11.88 1.03
CA ARG A 107 9.85 -12.21 0.05
C ARG A 107 10.49 -12.88 -1.16
N ILE A 108 10.04 -14.10 -1.46
CA ILE A 108 10.41 -14.80 -2.69
C ILE A 108 9.62 -14.22 -3.86
N LEU A 109 10.34 -13.80 -4.92
CA LEU A 109 9.74 -13.30 -6.15
C LEU A 109 9.65 -14.42 -7.18
N LYS A 110 8.45 -14.58 -7.74
CA LYS A 110 8.16 -15.60 -8.77
C LYS A 110 8.09 -14.91 -10.13
N GLY A 111 9.15 -15.04 -10.93
CA GLY A 111 9.17 -14.57 -12.31
C GLY A 111 9.82 -13.20 -12.55
N LYS A 112 10.17 -12.97 -13.82
CA LYS A 112 10.94 -11.80 -14.28
C LYS A 112 10.18 -10.48 -14.06
N HIS A 113 8.90 -10.43 -14.36
CA HIS A 113 8.08 -9.22 -14.17
C HIS A 113 8.06 -8.74 -12.72
N GLN A 114 8.00 -9.66 -11.75
CA GLN A 114 8.04 -9.27 -10.33
C GLN A 114 9.39 -8.67 -9.93
N LEU A 115 10.48 -9.15 -10.53
CA LEU A 115 11.82 -8.61 -10.31
C LEU A 115 11.91 -7.15 -10.78
N GLU A 116 11.50 -6.88 -12.02
CA GLU A 116 11.54 -5.54 -12.62
C GLU A 116 10.66 -4.55 -11.84
N HIS A 117 9.44 -4.96 -11.49
CA HIS A 117 8.56 -4.17 -10.64
C HIS A 117 9.15 -3.87 -9.27
N MET A 118 9.81 -4.85 -8.65
CA MET A 118 10.38 -4.68 -7.33
C MET A 118 11.65 -3.82 -7.36
N ALA A 119 12.48 -3.94 -8.40
CA ALA A 119 13.62 -3.06 -8.60
C ALA A 119 13.15 -1.59 -8.79
N LYS A 120 12.15 -1.36 -9.63
CA LYS A 120 11.55 -0.04 -9.79
C LYS A 120 10.99 0.51 -8.47
N TYR A 121 10.25 -0.32 -7.72
CA TYR A 121 9.72 0.05 -6.40
C TYR A 121 10.83 0.44 -5.42
N ILE A 122 11.90 -0.36 -5.33
CA ILE A 122 13.05 -0.08 -4.45
C ILE A 122 13.67 1.27 -4.82
N ASN A 123 13.95 1.49 -6.09
CA ASN A 123 14.59 2.72 -6.55
C ASN A 123 13.71 3.97 -6.37
N ASP A 124 12.38 3.82 -6.38
CA ASP A 124 11.42 4.91 -6.18
C ASP A 124 11.18 5.26 -4.68
N ASN A 125 11.71 4.47 -3.76
CA ASN A 125 11.45 4.70 -2.32
C ASN A 125 11.85 6.09 -1.81
N PRO A 126 12.99 6.72 -2.21
CA PRO A 126 13.32 8.07 -1.76
C PRO A 126 12.28 9.11 -2.18
N ARG A 127 11.85 9.10 -3.46
CA ARG A 127 10.79 9.98 -3.96
C ARG A 127 9.48 9.76 -3.19
N ARG A 128 9.10 8.51 -2.96
CA ARG A 128 7.90 8.16 -2.19
C ARG A 128 7.98 8.66 -0.75
N LEU A 129 9.15 8.61 -0.14
CA LEU A 129 9.37 9.18 1.20
C LEU A 129 9.25 10.71 1.18
N ALA A 130 9.79 11.37 0.15
CA ALA A 130 9.67 12.82 -0.02
C ALA A 130 8.20 13.24 -0.16
N LEU A 131 7.45 12.60 -1.04
CA LEU A 131 6.02 12.87 -1.24
C LEU A 131 5.20 12.67 0.05
N LYS A 132 5.48 11.61 0.82
CA LYS A 132 4.82 11.39 2.12
C LYS A 132 5.14 12.47 3.14
N ARG A 133 6.36 13.00 3.15
CA ARG A 133 6.74 14.08 4.07
C ARG A 133 6.14 15.43 3.67
N GLN A 134 6.04 15.69 2.36
CA GLN A 134 5.44 16.90 1.81
C GLN A 134 3.92 16.96 1.99
N ASN A 135 3.24 15.80 1.92
CA ASN A 135 1.78 15.68 1.97
C ASN A 135 1.37 14.77 3.13
N LYS A 136 1.83 15.11 4.34
CA LYS A 136 1.65 14.24 5.52
C LYS A 136 0.18 13.95 5.80
N GLU A 137 -0.69 14.92 5.62
CA GLU A 137 -2.15 14.82 5.80
C GLU A 137 -2.77 13.75 4.90
N LEU A 138 -2.32 13.66 3.64
CA LEU A 138 -2.83 12.68 2.66
C LEU A 138 -2.39 11.24 2.97
N PHE A 139 -1.40 11.06 3.83
CA PHE A 139 -0.82 9.75 4.18
C PHE A 139 -1.00 9.39 5.67
N THR A 140 -1.85 10.14 6.37
CA THR A 140 -2.18 9.88 7.77
C THR A 140 -3.54 9.21 7.86
N LEU A 141 -3.63 8.11 8.63
CA LEU A 141 -4.91 7.50 8.98
C LEU A 141 -5.69 8.42 9.91
N GLN A 142 -6.92 8.73 9.55
CA GLN A 142 -7.85 9.48 10.37
C GLN A 142 -8.93 8.49 10.84
N GLN A 143 -9.01 8.28 12.14
CA GLN A 143 -9.97 7.37 12.79
C GLN A 143 -11.23 8.11 13.20
N ASP A 144 -12.31 7.37 13.40
CA ASP A 144 -13.58 7.87 13.94
C ASP A 144 -14.17 9.04 13.16
N ILE A 145 -13.97 9.04 11.83
CA ILE A 145 -14.54 10.03 10.93
C ILE A 145 -15.98 9.65 10.58
N LEU A 146 -16.88 10.63 10.56
CA LEU A 146 -18.25 10.44 10.10
C LEU A 146 -18.41 10.96 8.67
N LEU A 147 -18.68 10.06 7.72
CA LEU A 147 -19.04 10.40 6.34
C LEU A 147 -20.52 10.04 6.10
N ASN A 148 -21.38 11.04 5.95
CA ASN A 148 -22.84 10.84 5.84
C ASN A 148 -23.39 9.90 6.94
N ASN A 149 -23.05 10.17 8.21
CA ASN A 149 -23.39 9.36 9.38
C ASN A 149 -22.82 7.93 9.40
N ILE A 150 -21.86 7.62 8.54
CA ILE A 150 -21.16 6.33 8.51
C ILE A 150 -19.82 6.50 9.22
N PRO A 151 -19.62 5.88 10.39
CA PRO A 151 -18.32 5.87 11.06
C PRO A 151 -17.32 5.06 10.25
N CYS A 152 -16.17 5.65 10.03
CA CYS A 152 -15.12 5.06 9.20
C CYS A 152 -13.71 5.53 9.60
N THR A 153 -12.71 4.77 9.17
CA THR A 153 -11.32 5.19 9.13
C THR A 153 -10.97 5.58 7.70
N THR A 154 -10.21 6.66 7.54
CA THR A 154 -9.89 7.19 6.21
C THR A 154 -8.40 7.47 6.02
N MET A 155 -7.97 7.53 4.76
CA MET A 155 -6.66 8.03 4.35
C MET A 155 -6.79 8.66 2.96
N GLY A 156 -6.23 9.85 2.78
CA GLY A 156 -6.25 10.56 1.50
C GLY A 156 -6.88 11.93 1.60
N ASN A 157 -7.42 12.40 0.50
CA ASN A 157 -8.01 13.72 0.41
C ASN A 157 -9.47 13.72 0.91
N MET A 158 -9.68 14.22 2.12
CA MET A 158 -11.00 14.28 2.76
C MET A 158 -12.00 15.17 2.02
N PHE A 159 -11.55 16.22 1.32
CA PHE A 159 -12.43 17.09 0.54
C PHE A 159 -13.23 16.34 -0.54
N LEU A 160 -12.75 15.15 -0.97
CA LEU A 160 -13.51 14.33 -1.92
C LEU A 160 -14.82 13.80 -1.32
N ALA A 161 -14.86 13.56 -0.02
CA ALA A 161 -16.08 13.12 0.67
C ALA A 161 -17.13 14.23 0.77
N GLU A 162 -16.70 15.49 0.84
CA GLU A 162 -17.57 16.66 0.94
C GLU A 162 -18.10 17.12 -0.41
N TYR A 163 -17.54 16.58 -1.50
CA TYR A 163 -17.93 17.00 -2.86
C TYR A 163 -19.40 16.70 -3.13
N PRO A 164 -20.16 17.66 -3.71
CA PRO A 164 -21.63 17.54 -3.81
C PRO A 164 -22.09 16.51 -4.85
N ILE A 165 -21.29 16.27 -5.90
CA ILE A 165 -21.64 15.38 -7.01
C ILE A 165 -20.82 14.11 -6.90
N LYS A 166 -21.43 13.07 -6.34
CA LYS A 166 -20.82 11.75 -6.18
C LYS A 166 -21.69 10.67 -6.78
N GLN A 167 -21.11 9.66 -7.38
CA GLN A 167 -21.80 8.53 -7.96
C GLN A 167 -21.07 7.22 -7.68
N VAL A 168 -21.84 6.17 -7.37
CA VAL A 168 -21.28 4.83 -7.15
C VAL A 168 -21.05 4.13 -8.48
N ILE A 169 -19.88 3.51 -8.62
CA ILE A 169 -19.63 2.56 -9.72
C ILE A 169 -20.32 1.25 -9.36
N GLN A 170 -21.38 0.92 -10.07
CA GLN A 170 -22.09 -0.35 -9.94
C GLN A 170 -21.88 -1.17 -11.20
N CYS A 171 -21.13 -2.24 -11.06
CA CYS A 171 -20.84 -3.14 -12.18
C CYS A 171 -21.14 -4.60 -11.80
N SER A 172 -22.26 -5.11 -12.30
CA SER A 172 -22.64 -6.51 -12.10
C SER A 172 -21.61 -7.46 -12.70
N ARG A 173 -21.35 -8.57 -12.01
CA ARG A 173 -20.50 -9.67 -12.53
C ARG A 173 -21.07 -10.35 -13.79
N ARG A 174 -22.31 -10.04 -14.16
CA ARG A 174 -23.00 -10.61 -15.33
C ARG A 174 -22.81 -9.78 -16.59
N LEU A 175 -22.23 -8.59 -16.50
CA LEU A 175 -22.00 -7.72 -17.65
C LEU A 175 -20.96 -8.33 -18.58
N THR A 176 -21.20 -8.17 -19.89
CA THR A 176 -20.20 -8.50 -20.91
C THR A 176 -19.07 -7.46 -20.91
N GLN A 177 -17.96 -7.78 -21.59
CA GLN A 177 -16.85 -6.83 -21.67
C GLN A 177 -17.27 -5.53 -22.41
N GLU A 178 -18.11 -5.63 -23.45
CA GLU A 178 -18.65 -4.47 -24.16
C GLU A 178 -19.45 -3.55 -23.21
N GLN A 179 -20.33 -4.13 -22.39
CA GLN A 179 -21.10 -3.38 -21.40
C GLN A 179 -20.23 -2.74 -20.32
N ILE A 180 -19.15 -3.41 -19.92
CA ILE A 180 -18.14 -2.84 -18.99
C ILE A 180 -17.42 -1.68 -19.65
N ASP A 181 -17.06 -1.79 -20.93
CA ASP A 181 -16.37 -0.73 -21.68
C ASP A 181 -17.28 0.48 -21.91
N GLU A 182 -18.56 0.29 -22.17
CA GLU A 182 -19.56 1.36 -22.22
C GLU A 182 -19.71 2.09 -20.87
N LEU A 183 -19.86 1.33 -19.79
CA LEU A 183 -19.96 1.89 -18.43
C LEU A 183 -18.68 2.65 -18.05
N LYS A 184 -17.51 2.13 -18.44
CA LYS A 184 -16.22 2.80 -18.24
C LYS A 184 -16.15 4.14 -18.97
N ALA A 185 -16.58 4.18 -20.23
CA ALA A 185 -16.64 5.41 -21.03
C ALA A 185 -17.60 6.44 -20.40
N GLN A 186 -18.75 5.98 -19.92
CA GLN A 186 -19.72 6.83 -19.19
C GLN A 186 -19.11 7.42 -17.91
N CYS A 187 -18.46 6.58 -17.08
CA CYS A 187 -17.83 7.06 -15.84
C CYS A 187 -16.70 8.07 -16.12
N LEU A 188 -15.92 7.86 -17.18
CA LEU A 188 -14.88 8.81 -17.59
C LEU A 188 -15.47 10.15 -18.02
N ALA A 189 -16.55 10.15 -18.81
CA ALA A 189 -17.23 11.37 -19.22
C ALA A 189 -17.81 12.14 -18.01
N GLN A 190 -18.47 11.44 -17.10
CA GLN A 190 -19.00 12.01 -15.85
C GLN A 190 -17.89 12.60 -14.97
N ALA A 191 -16.74 11.91 -14.89
CA ALA A 191 -15.59 12.40 -14.12
C ALA A 191 -14.99 13.67 -14.77
N GLN A 192 -15.00 13.77 -16.08
CA GLN A 192 -14.60 14.98 -16.82
C GLN A 192 -15.51 16.17 -16.50
N GLU A 193 -16.80 15.91 -16.25
CA GLU A 193 -17.79 16.91 -15.82
C GLU A 193 -17.74 17.20 -14.31
N GLY A 194 -16.82 16.57 -13.57
CA GLY A 194 -16.56 16.81 -12.16
C GLY A 194 -17.24 15.84 -11.20
N THR A 195 -17.84 14.75 -11.66
CA THR A 195 -18.40 13.73 -10.76
C THR A 195 -17.29 12.95 -10.05
N ILE A 196 -17.39 12.82 -8.73
CA ILE A 196 -16.52 11.94 -7.94
C ILE A 196 -17.14 10.55 -7.88
N HIS A 197 -16.40 9.55 -8.34
CA HIS A 197 -16.87 8.17 -8.29
C HIS A 197 -16.46 7.47 -6.99
N ILE A 198 -17.40 6.69 -6.44
CA ILE A 198 -17.20 5.84 -5.24
C ILE A 198 -17.26 4.38 -5.68
N THR A 199 -16.37 3.54 -5.19
CA THR A 199 -16.38 2.10 -5.47
C THR A 199 -15.80 1.29 -4.32
N ALA A 200 -16.35 0.08 -4.12
CA ALA A 200 -15.71 -0.95 -3.30
C ALA A 200 -14.74 -1.83 -4.11
N ALA A 201 -14.65 -1.62 -5.43
CA ALA A 201 -13.77 -2.35 -6.36
C ALA A 201 -13.88 -3.89 -6.21
N ILE A 202 -15.12 -4.40 -6.14
CA ILE A 202 -15.41 -5.80 -5.84
C ILE A 202 -15.38 -6.65 -7.10
N SER A 203 -16.14 -6.24 -8.13
CA SER A 203 -16.17 -6.94 -9.40
C SER A 203 -14.96 -6.60 -10.28
N GLU A 204 -14.65 -7.45 -11.26
CA GLU A 204 -13.56 -7.15 -12.19
C GLU A 204 -13.88 -5.91 -13.04
N GLY A 205 -15.14 -5.69 -13.41
CA GLY A 205 -15.57 -4.48 -14.10
C GLY A 205 -15.38 -3.22 -13.25
N GLU A 206 -15.76 -3.23 -11.97
CA GLU A 206 -15.50 -2.11 -11.05
C GLU A 206 -14.00 -1.80 -10.95
N LYS A 207 -13.15 -2.82 -10.89
CA LYS A 207 -11.68 -2.65 -10.86
C LYS A 207 -11.14 -2.04 -12.14
N GLN A 208 -11.67 -2.45 -13.31
CA GLN A 208 -11.29 -1.88 -14.61
C GLN A 208 -11.68 -0.40 -14.70
N ILE A 209 -12.89 -0.05 -14.28
CA ILE A 209 -13.39 1.34 -14.29
C ILE A 209 -12.58 2.19 -13.31
N ALA A 210 -12.38 1.71 -12.08
CA ALA A 210 -11.58 2.41 -11.08
C ALA A 210 -10.13 2.62 -11.52
N ARG A 211 -9.55 1.66 -12.26
CA ARG A 211 -8.23 1.80 -12.87
C ARG A 211 -8.21 2.89 -13.92
N ALA A 212 -9.16 2.88 -14.85
CA ALA A 212 -9.27 3.86 -15.91
C ALA A 212 -9.42 5.30 -15.38
N LEU A 213 -10.25 5.50 -14.36
CA LEU A 213 -10.40 6.80 -13.70
C LEU A 213 -9.07 7.29 -13.09
N ARG A 214 -8.32 6.40 -12.42
CA ARG A 214 -7.02 6.77 -11.85
C ARG A 214 -5.94 7.03 -12.90
N GLU A 215 -5.91 6.23 -13.98
CA GLU A 215 -4.98 6.44 -15.11
C GLU A 215 -5.25 7.75 -15.83
N ALA A 216 -6.51 8.16 -15.92
CA ALA A 216 -6.94 9.46 -16.41
C ALA A 216 -6.82 10.59 -15.37
N GLU A 217 -6.25 10.30 -14.20
CA GLU A 217 -6.04 11.24 -13.09
C GLU A 217 -7.33 11.88 -12.54
N TYR A 218 -8.48 11.24 -12.67
CA TYR A 218 -9.71 11.68 -12.02
C TYR A 218 -9.74 11.28 -10.55
N PRO A 219 -10.35 12.14 -9.69
CA PRO A 219 -10.53 11.82 -8.28
C PRO A 219 -11.48 10.63 -8.07
N ILE A 220 -11.17 9.80 -7.07
CA ILE A 220 -11.98 8.62 -6.75
C ILE A 220 -11.97 8.34 -5.23
N ILE A 221 -13.09 7.84 -4.73
CA ILE A 221 -13.23 7.32 -3.36
C ILE A 221 -13.30 5.79 -3.44
N VAL A 222 -12.45 5.10 -2.68
CA VAL A 222 -12.39 3.63 -2.68
C VAL A 222 -12.66 3.10 -1.29
N LEU A 223 -13.70 2.27 -1.15
CA LEU A 223 -13.99 1.53 0.06
C LEU A 223 -13.11 0.28 0.12
N LEU A 224 -12.41 0.10 1.23
CA LEU A 224 -11.50 -1.01 1.43
C LEU A 224 -12.26 -2.23 1.96
N GLN A 225 -12.26 -3.34 1.23
CA GLN A 225 -12.93 -4.58 1.62
C GLN A 225 -12.31 -5.25 2.85
N GLU A 226 -10.97 -5.24 2.92
CA GLU A 226 -10.20 -5.82 4.01
C GLU A 226 -9.81 -4.78 5.08
N GLY A 227 -10.20 -3.52 4.87
CA GLY A 227 -9.86 -2.42 5.75
C GLY A 227 -8.37 -2.03 5.74
N PHE A 228 -8.02 -1.14 6.67
CA PHE A 228 -6.64 -0.81 6.97
C PHE A 228 -6.04 -1.87 7.93
N PRO A 229 -4.69 -2.02 7.96
CA PRO A 229 -4.05 -2.89 8.95
C PRO A 229 -4.45 -2.49 10.36
N LYS A 230 -4.80 -3.47 11.20
CA LYS A 230 -5.21 -3.22 12.60
C LYS A 230 -4.03 -2.76 13.46
N PRO A 231 -4.28 -2.08 14.61
CA PRO A 231 -3.25 -1.54 15.49
C PRO A 231 -2.21 -2.56 15.98
N ASP A 232 -2.61 -3.81 16.15
CA ASP A 232 -1.78 -4.95 16.53
C ASP A 232 -0.97 -5.54 15.36
N SER A 233 -1.32 -5.16 14.12
CA SER A 233 -0.58 -5.59 12.95
C SER A 233 0.79 -4.90 12.87
N PRO A 234 1.88 -5.62 12.56
CA PRO A 234 3.19 -5.02 12.34
C PRO A 234 3.20 -4.00 11.19
N HIS A 235 2.19 -4.02 10.33
CA HIS A 235 2.03 -3.08 9.21
C HIS A 235 1.22 -1.82 9.55
N TYR A 236 0.57 -1.75 10.69
CA TYR A 236 -0.32 -0.64 11.08
C TYR A 236 0.37 0.72 11.05
N ARG A 237 1.54 0.84 11.69
CA ARG A 237 2.29 2.10 11.75
C ARG A 237 2.88 2.53 10.41
N TYR A 238 2.97 1.61 9.47
CA TYR A 238 3.68 1.78 8.20
C TYR A 238 2.78 1.50 7.00
N TYR A 239 1.45 1.59 7.20
CA TYR A 239 0.53 1.45 6.09
C TYR A 239 0.94 2.38 4.96
N LYS A 240 1.12 1.78 3.80
CA LYS A 240 1.40 2.49 2.56
C LYS A 240 0.34 2.04 1.56
N PRO A 241 -0.39 2.95 0.94
CA PRO A 241 -1.26 2.58 -0.16
C PRO A 241 -0.50 1.74 -1.18
N ALA A 242 -1.16 0.76 -1.79
CA ALA A 242 -0.58 -0.01 -2.89
C ALA A 242 -0.02 0.94 -3.98
N GLY A 243 0.94 0.47 -4.78
CA GLY A 243 1.67 1.34 -5.71
C GLY A 243 0.78 2.22 -6.57
N VAL A 244 -0.33 1.67 -7.10
CA VAL A 244 -1.32 2.40 -7.90
C VAL A 244 -2.11 3.44 -7.11
N TYR A 245 -2.34 3.21 -5.82
CA TYR A 245 -3.03 4.16 -4.95
C TYR A 245 -2.09 5.22 -4.38
N PHE A 246 -0.81 4.91 -4.27
CA PHE A 246 0.17 5.85 -3.74
C PHE A 246 0.23 7.13 -4.56
N GLU A 247 0.34 7.01 -5.89
CA GLU A 247 0.43 8.17 -6.80
C GLU A 247 -0.85 9.00 -6.77
N ALA A 248 -2.01 8.35 -6.82
CA ALA A 248 -3.30 9.03 -6.74
C ALA A 248 -3.48 9.74 -5.38
N CYS A 249 -3.05 9.11 -4.28
CA CYS A 249 -3.05 9.71 -2.95
C CYS A 249 -2.12 10.94 -2.88
N ALA A 250 -0.87 10.81 -3.35
CA ALA A 250 0.11 11.90 -3.35
C ALA A 250 -0.36 13.13 -4.15
N LYS A 251 -1.18 12.92 -5.18
CA LYS A 251 -1.79 13.99 -6.00
C LYS A 251 -3.11 14.53 -5.43
N GLY A 252 -3.55 14.05 -4.25
CA GLY A 252 -4.85 14.42 -3.67
C GLY A 252 -6.07 13.92 -4.47
N LYS A 253 -5.88 12.90 -5.32
CA LYS A 253 -6.91 12.33 -6.21
C LYS A 253 -7.55 11.06 -5.64
N LEU A 254 -7.29 10.73 -4.38
CA LEU A 254 -7.77 9.50 -3.77
C LEU A 254 -8.20 9.74 -2.33
N LEU A 255 -9.34 9.15 -1.96
CA LEU A 255 -9.75 8.92 -0.59
C LEU A 255 -9.98 7.41 -0.42
N LEU A 256 -9.26 6.78 0.49
CA LEU A 256 -9.48 5.42 0.95
C LEU A 256 -10.35 5.46 2.19
N VAL A 257 -11.36 4.60 2.24
CA VAL A 257 -12.34 4.55 3.34
C VAL A 257 -12.50 3.11 3.81
N GLU A 258 -12.40 2.90 5.11
CA GLU A 258 -12.79 1.67 5.79
C GLU A 258 -14.02 1.98 6.65
N PRO A 259 -15.23 1.55 6.26
CA PRO A 259 -16.38 1.59 7.16
C PRO A 259 -16.11 0.71 8.39
N HIS A 260 -16.48 1.18 9.59
CA HIS A 260 -16.36 0.36 10.79
C HIS A 260 -17.24 -0.89 10.70
N ALA A 261 -16.82 -1.99 11.33
CA ALA A 261 -17.48 -3.28 11.20
C ALA A 261 -18.98 -3.22 11.59
N GLU A 262 -19.31 -2.48 12.64
CA GLU A 262 -20.67 -2.26 13.11
C GLU A 262 -21.60 -1.57 12.09
N VAL A 263 -21.04 -0.90 11.11
CA VAL A 263 -21.84 -0.27 10.04
C VAL A 263 -22.59 -1.32 9.25
N LEU A 264 -21.96 -2.44 8.94
CA LEU A 264 -22.57 -3.52 8.16
C LEU A 264 -23.69 -4.26 8.94
N GLU A 265 -23.73 -4.09 10.26
CA GLU A 265 -24.73 -4.68 11.16
C GLU A 265 -25.93 -3.73 11.43
N ARG A 266 -25.90 -2.51 10.90
CA ARG A 266 -27.01 -1.57 11.05
C ARG A 266 -28.25 -2.06 10.30
N SER A 267 -29.41 -1.94 10.93
CA SER A 267 -30.71 -2.41 10.39
C SER A 267 -30.99 -1.84 8.99
N GLU A 268 -30.65 -0.59 8.74
CA GLU A 268 -30.79 0.04 7.43
C GLU A 268 -29.94 -0.65 6.35
N ILE A 269 -28.66 -0.93 6.64
CA ILE A 269 -27.77 -1.65 5.71
C ILE A 269 -28.28 -3.06 5.47
N ILE A 270 -28.69 -3.76 6.53
CA ILE A 270 -29.25 -5.11 6.43
C ILE A 270 -30.48 -5.08 5.52
N THR A 271 -31.44 -4.20 5.78
CA THR A 271 -32.68 -4.12 5.00
C THR A 271 -32.41 -3.85 3.51
N ARG A 272 -31.56 -2.88 3.19
CA ARG A 272 -31.19 -2.56 1.81
C ARG A 272 -30.42 -3.69 1.13
N THR A 273 -29.55 -4.38 1.88
CA THR A 273 -28.78 -5.51 1.37
C THR A 273 -29.69 -6.70 1.06
N GLU A 274 -30.58 -7.05 1.99
CA GLU A 274 -31.57 -8.13 1.80
C GLU A 274 -32.55 -7.84 0.66
N ALA A 275 -32.92 -6.59 0.46
CA ALA A 275 -33.75 -6.19 -0.68
C ALA A 275 -33.07 -6.49 -2.03
N LYS A 276 -31.74 -6.42 -2.10
CA LYS A 276 -30.96 -6.68 -3.33
C LYS A 276 -30.69 -8.18 -3.59
N ILE A 277 -30.48 -8.96 -2.54
CA ILE A 277 -29.99 -10.35 -2.68
C ILE A 277 -30.82 -11.40 -1.94
N GLY A 278 -31.92 -10.99 -1.27
CA GLY A 278 -32.68 -11.85 -0.38
C GLY A 278 -31.97 -12.09 0.95
N LYS A 279 -32.65 -12.82 1.84
CA LYS A 279 -32.07 -13.19 3.15
C LYS A 279 -31.03 -14.29 2.98
N ILE A 280 -29.81 -13.97 3.22
CA ILE A 280 -28.68 -14.91 3.26
C ILE A 280 -27.85 -14.66 4.52
N PRO A 281 -27.03 -15.63 5.00
CA PRO A 281 -26.19 -15.40 6.17
C PRO A 281 -25.27 -14.20 6.01
N HIS A 282 -25.17 -13.35 7.05
CA HIS A 282 -24.44 -12.09 7.00
C HIS A 282 -22.92 -12.28 6.97
N ASP A 283 -22.42 -13.42 7.40
CA ASP A 283 -21.01 -13.79 7.36
C ASP A 283 -20.52 -14.24 5.98
N THR A 284 -21.45 -14.37 5.01
CA THR A 284 -21.06 -14.73 3.65
C THR A 284 -20.35 -13.60 2.92
N GLN A 285 -19.36 -13.96 2.09
CA GLN A 285 -18.65 -13.00 1.26
C GLN A 285 -19.61 -12.24 0.32
N ARG A 286 -20.65 -12.92 -0.19
CA ARG A 286 -21.66 -12.29 -1.04
C ARG A 286 -22.43 -11.21 -0.30
N TYR A 287 -22.84 -11.45 0.96
CA TYR A 287 -23.53 -10.46 1.78
C TYR A 287 -22.62 -9.24 2.01
N ARG A 288 -21.40 -9.46 2.49
CA ARG A 288 -20.42 -8.37 2.74
C ARG A 288 -20.19 -7.50 1.52
N PHE A 289 -20.08 -8.09 0.33
CA PHE A 289 -19.87 -7.34 -0.91
C PHE A 289 -21.05 -6.44 -1.27
N VAL A 290 -22.27 -6.95 -1.15
CA VAL A 290 -23.46 -6.13 -1.45
C VAL A 290 -23.66 -5.07 -0.37
N ALA A 291 -23.43 -5.40 0.91
CA ALA A 291 -23.47 -4.43 1.99
C ALA A 291 -22.46 -3.29 1.80
N MET A 292 -21.24 -3.57 1.35
CA MET A 292 -20.25 -2.54 1.01
C MET A 292 -20.72 -1.62 -0.13
N ASN A 293 -21.41 -2.16 -1.13
CA ASN A 293 -21.99 -1.35 -2.20
C ASN A 293 -23.15 -0.48 -1.68
N VAL A 294 -23.98 -0.99 -0.76
CA VAL A 294 -25.01 -0.21 -0.08
C VAL A 294 -24.39 0.94 0.73
N VAL A 295 -23.29 0.68 1.44
CA VAL A 295 -22.54 1.73 2.16
C VAL A 295 -22.03 2.79 1.18
N ALA A 296 -21.48 2.37 0.02
CA ALA A 296 -21.02 3.30 -1.01
C ALA A 296 -22.16 4.18 -1.54
N GLU A 297 -23.35 3.61 -1.76
CA GLU A 297 -24.57 4.36 -2.15
C GLU A 297 -24.94 5.41 -1.11
N MET A 298 -24.96 5.05 0.16
CA MET A 298 -25.26 5.99 1.25
C MET A 298 -24.22 7.11 1.33
N MET A 299 -22.94 6.79 1.13
CA MET A 299 -21.86 7.80 1.08
C MET A 299 -21.97 8.73 -0.12
N ALA A 300 -22.50 8.26 -1.24
CA ALA A 300 -22.77 9.10 -2.40
C ALA A 300 -23.94 10.08 -2.19
N GLY A 301 -24.72 9.92 -1.12
CA GLY A 301 -25.93 10.69 -0.90
C GLY A 301 -27.15 10.09 -1.62
N GLY A 302 -27.12 8.77 -1.89
CA GLY A 302 -28.22 8.02 -2.49
C GLY A 302 -29.39 7.89 -1.54
N GLU A 303 -30.29 8.78 -1.70
CA GLU A 303 -31.72 8.81 -1.73
C GLU A 303 -32.20 10.26 -1.83
N ARG A 304 -32.39 10.71 -3.05
CA ARG A 304 -33.52 11.57 -3.28
C ARG A 304 -34.64 10.62 -3.67
N GLU A 305 -35.45 10.24 -2.72
CA GLU A 305 -36.78 9.72 -3.03
C GLU A 305 -37.45 10.73 -3.97
N SER A 306 -37.73 10.25 -5.16
CA SER A 306 -38.67 10.89 -6.09
C SER A 306 -40.11 10.62 -5.67
#